data_998ccb643865b0320d3ef2b7e6e6e39f
#
_entry.id   998ccb643865b0320d3ef2b7e6e6e39f
#
_cell.length_a   1.000
_cell.length_b   1.000
_cell.length_c   1.000
_cell.angle_alpha   90.00
_cell.angle_beta   90.00
_cell.angle_gamma   90.00
#
_symmetry.space_group_name_H-M   'P 1'
#
loop_
_entity.id
_entity.type
_entity.pdbx_description
1 polymer ?
#
loop_
_entity_poly.entity_id
_entity_poly.type
_entity_poly.pdbx_seq_one_letter_code
_entity_poly.pdbx_strand_id
1 'polypeptide(L)'
;MKILVVGDIHGKKFILMDYIGIAHKMGIDTVVQVGDFGCHLSLEQINAYCEDKNVNLHFIPGNHEHWNIMDMEYPERIFYHPIGDSATFDGVTCKFVGGATSVDRNFRTPGYDWFPEEELLFSMGDTIEGEATIMFSHDCPSLVDIPPQAFMPDAEYIFGEKIMHRASQHRDVLASVTNVVNPQLLIHGHHHHGYEGEFTHDGGTSTVIGLGKEMNRNSACVIDTEDLSHSFVQWESVALAQRQSVAQRFNLNHNNRW
;
A
#
# COMPACT_ATOMS: atom_id res chain seq x y z
N MET A 1 17.41 9.66 -1.82
CA MET A 1 16.17 10.43 -2.17
C MET A 1 15.08 10.18 -1.15
N LYS A 2 13.96 10.94 -1.20
CA LYS A 2 12.80 10.68 -0.33
C LYS A 2 11.67 10.05 -1.13
N ILE A 3 10.93 9.13 -0.49
CA ILE A 3 9.75 8.46 -1.03
C ILE A 3 8.59 8.73 -0.06
N LEU A 4 7.42 9.12 -0.58
CA LEU A 4 6.20 9.13 0.21
C LEU A 4 5.49 7.79 0.05
N VAL A 5 5.34 7.04 1.13
CA VAL A 5 4.60 5.78 1.14
C VAL A 5 3.19 6.01 1.70
N VAL A 6 2.19 5.51 1.00
CA VAL A 6 0.77 5.73 1.31
C VAL A 6 0.08 4.38 1.52
N GLY A 7 -0.68 4.25 2.58
CA GLY A 7 -1.51 3.08 2.88
C GLY A 7 -2.74 2.98 1.97
N ASP A 8 -3.71 2.20 2.39
CA ASP A 8 -4.91 1.85 1.65
C ASP A 8 -5.72 3.07 1.20
N ILE A 9 -6.19 3.07 -0.04
CA ILE A 9 -6.93 4.17 -0.68
C ILE A 9 -8.39 3.81 -0.99
N HIS A 10 -8.70 2.53 -1.22
CA HIS A 10 -10.05 2.01 -1.48
C HIS A 10 -10.80 2.83 -2.56
N GLY A 11 -10.15 3.12 -3.69
CA GLY A 11 -10.75 3.83 -4.81
C GLY A 11 -11.02 5.33 -4.61
N LYS A 12 -10.58 5.92 -3.49
CA LYS A 12 -10.78 7.35 -3.19
C LYS A 12 -9.75 8.22 -3.91
N LYS A 13 -9.83 8.28 -5.23
CA LYS A 13 -8.85 8.97 -6.10
C LYS A 13 -8.49 10.38 -5.64
N PHE A 14 -9.45 11.14 -5.11
CA PHE A 14 -9.18 12.52 -4.68
C PHE A 14 -8.28 12.58 -3.44
N ILE A 15 -8.37 11.58 -2.57
CA ILE A 15 -7.48 11.46 -1.42
C ILE A 15 -6.07 11.08 -1.90
N LEU A 16 -5.97 10.16 -2.86
CA LEU A 16 -4.69 9.82 -3.49
C LEU A 16 -4.05 11.07 -4.15
N MET A 17 -4.83 11.85 -4.89
CA MET A 17 -4.34 13.11 -5.48
C MET A 17 -3.90 14.11 -4.40
N ASP A 18 -4.54 14.16 -3.24
CA ASP A 18 -4.09 14.97 -2.11
C ASP A 18 -2.70 14.53 -1.60
N TYR A 19 -2.43 13.22 -1.51
CA TYR A 19 -1.08 12.69 -1.16
C TYR A 19 -0.05 13.02 -2.24
N ILE A 20 -0.36 12.90 -3.51
CA ILE A 20 0.52 13.30 -4.63
C ILE A 20 0.85 14.80 -4.51
N GLY A 21 -0.15 15.64 -4.19
CA GLY A 21 0.04 17.06 -3.94
C GLY A 21 0.90 17.37 -2.71
N ILE A 22 0.83 16.54 -1.66
CA ILE A 22 1.69 16.63 -0.48
C ILE A 22 3.14 16.26 -0.85
N ALA A 23 3.35 15.15 -1.58
CA ALA A 23 4.67 14.75 -2.07
C ALA A 23 5.34 15.89 -2.85
N HIS A 24 4.64 16.45 -3.83
CA HIS A 24 5.12 17.60 -4.60
C HIS A 24 5.54 18.79 -3.72
N LYS A 25 4.71 19.17 -2.72
CA LYS A 25 5.02 20.27 -1.80
C LYS A 25 6.24 20.00 -0.92
N MET A 26 6.52 18.73 -0.65
CA MET A 26 7.71 18.28 0.11
C MET A 26 8.95 18.10 -0.79
N GLY A 27 8.84 18.35 -2.11
CA GLY A 27 9.91 18.11 -3.06
C GLY A 27 10.18 16.61 -3.31
N ILE A 28 9.17 15.77 -3.09
CA ILE A 28 9.22 14.31 -3.31
C ILE A 28 8.56 14.02 -4.66
N ASP A 29 9.27 13.34 -5.54
CA ASP A 29 8.83 12.98 -6.88
C ASP A 29 8.35 11.52 -7.03
N THR A 30 8.40 10.75 -5.95
CA THR A 30 8.06 9.32 -5.93
C THR A 30 7.08 9.02 -4.80
N VAL A 31 5.92 8.48 -5.17
CA VAL A 31 4.89 7.98 -4.25
C VAL A 31 4.75 6.49 -4.43
N VAL A 32 4.77 5.72 -3.35
CA VAL A 32 4.49 4.28 -3.34
C VAL A 32 3.21 4.03 -2.54
N GLN A 33 2.20 3.42 -3.16
CA GLN A 33 0.93 3.05 -2.52
C GLN A 33 0.92 1.53 -2.27
N VAL A 34 0.67 1.12 -1.02
CA VAL A 34 0.90 -0.25 -0.57
C VAL A 34 -0.38 -1.11 -0.53
N GLY A 35 -1.15 -1.09 -1.63
CA GLY A 35 -2.30 -1.98 -1.86
C GLY A 35 -3.65 -1.38 -1.50
N ASP A 36 -4.73 -2.05 -1.93
CA ASP A 36 -6.09 -1.52 -1.90
C ASP A 36 -6.21 -0.17 -2.64
N PHE A 37 -5.63 -0.16 -3.84
CA PHE A 37 -5.60 1.02 -4.70
C PHE A 37 -7.01 1.38 -5.21
N GLY A 38 -7.71 0.45 -5.87
CA GLY A 38 -9.10 0.58 -6.31
C GLY A 38 -9.40 1.72 -7.29
N CYS A 39 -8.39 2.41 -7.84
CA CYS A 39 -8.56 3.61 -8.68
C CYS A 39 -8.46 3.34 -10.18
N HIS A 40 -8.55 2.10 -10.64
CA HIS A 40 -8.31 1.70 -12.02
C HIS A 40 -9.17 2.43 -13.06
N LEU A 41 -10.40 2.83 -12.71
CA LEU A 41 -11.29 3.60 -13.60
C LEU A 41 -10.93 5.09 -13.67
N SER A 42 -9.90 5.54 -12.99
CA SER A 42 -9.51 6.96 -12.89
C SER A 42 -8.06 7.21 -13.27
N LEU A 43 -7.37 6.23 -13.86
CA LEU A 43 -5.92 6.29 -14.13
C LEU A 43 -5.53 7.51 -14.96
N GLU A 44 -6.26 7.85 -16.03
CA GLU A 44 -5.96 9.02 -16.86
C GLU A 44 -6.00 10.34 -16.06
N GLN A 45 -6.97 10.47 -15.14
CA GLN A 45 -7.09 11.68 -14.32
C GLN A 45 -5.98 11.75 -13.27
N ILE A 46 -5.59 10.60 -12.71
CA ILE A 46 -4.49 10.51 -11.75
C ILE A 46 -3.17 10.79 -12.48
N ASN A 47 -2.96 10.22 -13.67
CA ASN A 47 -1.77 10.44 -14.49
C ASN A 47 -1.57 11.92 -14.83
N ALA A 48 -2.60 12.57 -15.34
CA ALA A 48 -2.55 14.00 -15.65
C ALA A 48 -2.20 14.85 -14.41
N TYR A 49 -2.64 14.44 -13.23
CA TYR A 49 -2.27 15.11 -11.99
C TYR A 49 -0.82 14.81 -11.58
N CYS A 50 -0.36 13.58 -11.77
CA CYS A 50 1.04 13.19 -11.57
C CYS A 50 1.98 13.99 -12.49
N GLU A 51 1.62 14.17 -13.76
CA GLU A 51 2.34 15.01 -14.72
C GLU A 51 2.42 16.46 -14.26
N ASP A 52 1.28 17.09 -13.89
CA ASP A 52 1.22 18.46 -13.38
C ASP A 52 2.10 18.67 -12.14
N LYS A 53 2.21 17.64 -11.29
CA LYS A 53 3.00 17.68 -10.06
C LYS A 53 4.43 17.18 -10.22
N ASN A 54 4.79 16.62 -11.38
CA ASN A 54 6.06 15.94 -11.64
C ASN A 54 6.34 14.86 -10.57
N VAL A 55 5.35 13.99 -10.32
CA VAL A 55 5.41 12.88 -9.37
C VAL A 55 5.13 11.57 -10.09
N ASN A 56 5.87 10.53 -9.78
CA ASN A 56 5.62 9.16 -10.20
C ASN A 56 4.85 8.42 -9.11
N LEU A 57 3.80 7.71 -9.51
CA LEU A 57 2.99 6.88 -8.63
C LEU A 57 3.29 5.41 -8.88
N HIS A 58 3.83 4.73 -7.88
CA HIS A 58 4.01 3.29 -7.85
C HIS A 58 2.95 2.66 -6.96
N PHE A 59 2.42 1.49 -7.32
CA PHE A 59 1.47 0.79 -6.46
C PHE A 59 1.58 -0.72 -6.58
N ILE A 60 1.17 -1.42 -5.52
CA ILE A 60 1.01 -2.86 -5.47
C ILE A 60 -0.46 -3.22 -5.33
N PRO A 61 -0.89 -4.44 -5.69
CA PRO A 61 -2.26 -4.87 -5.46
C PRO A 61 -2.50 -5.16 -3.97
N GLY A 62 -3.72 -4.89 -3.51
CA GLY A 62 -4.27 -5.37 -2.24
C GLY A 62 -5.30 -6.48 -2.44
N ASN A 63 -6.15 -6.72 -1.45
CA ASN A 63 -7.26 -7.68 -1.56
C ASN A 63 -8.57 -7.03 -2.05
N HIS A 64 -8.62 -5.70 -2.19
CA HIS A 64 -9.76 -4.96 -2.76
C HIS A 64 -9.52 -4.53 -4.22
N GLU A 65 -8.74 -5.31 -4.98
CA GLU A 65 -8.47 -5.01 -6.38
C GLU A 65 -9.38 -5.78 -7.34
N HIS A 66 -9.55 -5.21 -8.53
CA HIS A 66 -10.16 -5.93 -9.66
C HIS A 66 -9.10 -6.73 -10.40
N TRP A 67 -8.70 -7.87 -9.86
CA TRP A 67 -7.57 -8.67 -10.32
C TRP A 67 -7.66 -9.08 -11.80
N ASN A 68 -8.85 -9.14 -12.37
CA ASN A 68 -9.08 -9.45 -13.80
C ASN A 68 -8.63 -8.34 -14.77
N ILE A 69 -8.27 -7.16 -14.27
CA ILE A 69 -7.79 -6.04 -15.09
C ILE A 69 -6.40 -5.54 -14.68
N MET A 70 -5.68 -6.29 -13.84
CA MET A 70 -4.35 -5.86 -13.37
C MET A 70 -3.29 -5.87 -14.47
N ASP A 71 -3.43 -6.71 -15.51
CA ASP A 71 -2.51 -6.82 -16.65
C ASP A 71 -2.76 -5.75 -17.73
N MET A 72 -3.48 -4.67 -17.41
CA MET A 72 -3.71 -3.58 -18.35
C MET A 72 -2.48 -2.71 -18.57
N GLU A 73 -2.44 -1.94 -19.66
CA GLU A 73 -1.43 -0.89 -19.85
C GLU A 73 -1.70 0.29 -18.92
N TYR A 74 -0.65 0.75 -18.25
CA TYR A 74 -0.72 1.89 -17.33
C TYR A 74 -0.15 3.16 -17.99
N PRO A 75 -0.70 4.35 -17.68
CA PRO A 75 -0.17 5.62 -18.18
C PRO A 75 1.23 5.92 -17.65
N GLU A 76 1.96 6.82 -18.33
CA GLU A 76 3.39 7.09 -18.19
C GLU A 76 3.90 7.31 -16.75
N ARG A 77 3.08 7.94 -15.89
CA ARG A 77 3.46 8.27 -14.51
C ARG A 77 2.94 7.28 -13.47
N ILE A 78 2.30 6.20 -13.90
CA ILE A 78 1.70 5.19 -13.02
C ILE A 78 2.36 3.84 -13.26
N PHE A 79 2.96 3.28 -12.23
CA PHE A 79 3.74 2.04 -12.27
C PHE A 79 3.08 0.99 -11.37
N TYR A 80 2.49 -0.02 -11.98
CA TYR A 80 2.02 -1.20 -11.29
C TYR A 80 3.17 -2.17 -11.05
N HIS A 81 3.26 -2.67 -9.83
CA HIS A 81 4.22 -3.71 -9.44
C HIS A 81 3.48 -5.01 -9.11
N PRO A 82 3.54 -6.02 -9.98
CA PRO A 82 3.00 -7.33 -9.66
C PRO A 82 3.73 -7.98 -8.48
N ILE A 83 3.12 -9.03 -7.90
CA ILE A 83 3.69 -9.76 -6.78
C ILE A 83 5.07 -10.30 -7.13
N GLY A 84 6.08 -9.99 -6.31
CA GLY A 84 7.47 -10.41 -6.48
C GLY A 84 8.30 -9.48 -7.37
N ASP A 85 7.73 -8.42 -7.91
CA ASP A 85 8.47 -7.43 -8.72
C ASP A 85 9.54 -6.70 -7.90
N SER A 86 10.48 -6.09 -8.60
CA SER A 86 11.58 -5.34 -8.00
C SER A 86 11.84 -4.05 -8.76
N ALA A 87 12.16 -2.98 -8.05
CA ALA A 87 12.65 -1.73 -8.63
C ALA A 87 13.82 -1.18 -7.81
N THR A 88 14.51 -0.21 -8.38
CA THR A 88 15.60 0.49 -7.69
C THR A 88 15.28 1.98 -7.65
N PHE A 89 15.28 2.55 -6.47
CA PHE A 89 15.12 3.99 -6.23
C PHE A 89 16.43 4.54 -5.65
N ASP A 90 17.08 5.41 -6.41
CA ASP A 90 18.35 6.04 -6.00
C ASP A 90 19.42 5.04 -5.52
N GLY A 91 19.54 3.90 -6.23
CA GLY A 91 20.49 2.84 -5.88
C GLY A 91 20.01 1.87 -4.78
N VAL A 92 18.86 2.13 -4.16
CA VAL A 92 18.25 1.24 -3.14
C VAL A 92 17.30 0.26 -3.81
N THR A 93 17.55 -1.03 -3.60
CA THR A 93 16.70 -2.11 -4.13
C THR A 93 15.42 -2.23 -3.30
N CYS A 94 14.29 -2.31 -4.00
CA CYS A 94 12.97 -2.47 -3.41
C CYS A 94 12.30 -3.73 -3.96
N LYS A 95 11.62 -4.48 -3.08
CA LYS A 95 10.78 -5.63 -3.42
C LYS A 95 9.32 -5.28 -3.19
N PHE A 96 8.44 -5.76 -4.08
CA PHE A 96 7.01 -5.50 -4.05
C PHE A 96 6.23 -6.80 -3.90
N VAL A 97 5.44 -6.92 -2.82
CA VAL A 97 4.68 -8.13 -2.50
C VAL A 97 3.25 -7.75 -2.11
N GLY A 98 2.40 -7.62 -3.12
CA GLY A 98 0.99 -7.29 -2.92
C GLY A 98 0.13 -8.46 -2.47
N GLY A 99 -1.17 -8.19 -2.29
CA GLY A 99 -2.19 -9.16 -1.94
C GLY A 99 -2.34 -9.38 -0.44
N ALA A 100 -3.53 -9.83 -0.07
CA ALA A 100 -3.90 -10.29 1.27
C ALA A 100 -5.13 -11.19 1.18
N THR A 101 -5.44 -11.88 2.27
CA THR A 101 -6.67 -12.67 2.37
C THR A 101 -7.86 -11.77 2.70
N SER A 102 -8.87 -11.69 1.84
CA SER A 102 -10.17 -11.07 2.16
C SER A 102 -10.89 -11.90 3.22
N VAL A 103 -10.89 -11.41 4.46
CA VAL A 103 -11.56 -12.11 5.57
C VAL A 103 -13.09 -12.08 5.42
N ASP A 104 -13.63 -11.08 4.74
CA ASP A 104 -15.06 -10.89 4.47
C ASP A 104 -15.54 -11.53 3.15
N ARG A 105 -14.73 -12.40 2.52
CA ARG A 105 -15.04 -13.04 1.22
C ARG A 105 -16.39 -13.77 1.17
N ASN A 106 -16.88 -14.28 2.30
CA ASN A 106 -18.19 -14.92 2.37
C ASN A 106 -19.36 -13.94 2.08
N PHE A 107 -19.12 -12.65 2.15
CA PHE A 107 -20.07 -11.58 1.87
C PHE A 107 -19.84 -10.95 0.50
N ARG A 108 -18.86 -11.45 -0.28
CA ARG A 108 -18.48 -10.98 -1.60
C ARG A 108 -18.82 -11.99 -2.69
N THR A 109 -18.81 -11.56 -3.93
CA THR A 109 -19.08 -12.36 -5.12
C THR A 109 -17.78 -12.76 -5.82
N PRO A 110 -17.44 -14.04 -5.92
CA PRO A 110 -16.22 -14.49 -6.60
C PRO A 110 -16.18 -14.00 -8.07
N GLY A 111 -15.02 -13.48 -8.49
CA GLY A 111 -14.77 -12.96 -9.84
C GLY A 111 -15.38 -11.57 -10.11
N TYR A 112 -16.00 -10.96 -9.11
CA TYR A 112 -16.56 -9.61 -9.21
C TYR A 112 -15.94 -8.65 -8.18
N ASP A 113 -16.01 -8.98 -6.90
CA ASP A 113 -15.46 -8.18 -5.80
C ASP A 113 -14.59 -9.02 -4.83
N TRP A 114 -14.34 -10.28 -5.17
CA TRP A 114 -13.36 -11.17 -4.55
C TRP A 114 -12.70 -12.07 -5.61
N PHE A 115 -11.38 -12.24 -5.51
CA PHE A 115 -10.56 -12.99 -6.45
C PHE A 115 -9.57 -13.88 -5.68
N PRO A 116 -9.45 -15.18 -6.05
CA PRO A 116 -8.47 -16.07 -5.38
C PRO A 116 -7.00 -15.64 -5.60
N GLU A 117 -6.73 -14.86 -6.64
CA GLU A 117 -5.42 -14.32 -6.99
C GLU A 117 -4.89 -13.30 -5.98
N GLU A 118 -5.75 -12.78 -5.09
CA GLU A 118 -5.35 -11.86 -4.01
C GLU A 118 -4.44 -12.50 -2.96
N GLU A 119 -4.42 -13.84 -2.89
CA GLU A 119 -3.69 -14.56 -1.85
C GLU A 119 -2.33 -15.06 -2.32
N LEU A 120 -1.31 -14.86 -1.51
CA LEU A 120 -0.02 -15.54 -1.66
C LEU A 120 -0.18 -17.02 -1.33
N LEU A 121 0.10 -17.87 -2.31
CA LEU A 121 0.21 -19.31 -2.13
C LEU A 121 1.67 -19.69 -1.86
N PHE A 122 1.91 -20.80 -1.15
CA PHE A 122 3.26 -21.31 -0.92
C PHE A 122 4.06 -21.45 -2.21
N SER A 123 3.45 -21.96 -3.29
CA SER A 123 4.10 -22.08 -4.60
C SER A 123 4.49 -20.73 -5.23
N MET A 124 3.83 -19.64 -4.89
CA MET A 124 4.20 -18.30 -5.34
C MET A 124 5.32 -17.74 -4.45
N GLY A 125 5.24 -17.96 -3.13
CA GLY A 125 6.28 -17.56 -2.21
C GLY A 125 7.64 -18.16 -2.59
N ASP A 126 7.66 -19.43 -3.00
CA ASP A 126 8.87 -20.13 -3.45
C ASP A 126 9.50 -19.55 -4.74
N THR A 127 8.76 -18.74 -5.50
CA THR A 127 9.26 -18.08 -6.72
C THR A 127 9.78 -16.66 -6.49
N ILE A 128 9.56 -16.09 -5.31
CA ILE A 128 10.02 -14.74 -4.98
C ILE A 128 11.47 -14.85 -4.48
N GLU A 129 12.39 -14.38 -5.30
CA GLU A 129 13.83 -14.46 -5.06
C GLU A 129 14.46 -13.07 -4.97
N GLY A 130 15.68 -13.04 -4.43
CA GLY A 130 16.55 -11.86 -4.39
C GLY A 130 16.32 -10.97 -3.17
N GLU A 131 17.43 -10.48 -2.65
CA GLU A 131 17.47 -9.55 -1.52
C GLU A 131 17.04 -8.14 -1.95
N ALA A 132 16.47 -7.39 -1.02
CA ALA A 132 16.14 -6.00 -1.19
C ALA A 132 16.30 -5.24 0.13
N THR A 133 16.71 -3.97 0.05
CA THR A 133 16.87 -3.11 1.23
C THR A 133 15.50 -2.72 1.81
N ILE A 134 14.51 -2.48 0.94
CA ILE A 134 13.15 -2.11 1.33
C ILE A 134 12.19 -3.12 0.73
N MET A 135 11.20 -3.54 1.52
CA MET A 135 10.09 -4.36 1.06
C MET A 135 8.78 -3.59 1.26
N PHE A 136 8.00 -3.46 0.20
CA PHE A 136 6.64 -2.97 0.23
C PHE A 136 5.70 -4.17 0.11
N SER A 137 4.87 -4.39 1.12
CA SER A 137 3.85 -5.43 1.08
C SER A 137 2.46 -4.85 1.35
N HIS A 138 1.40 -5.58 0.96
CA HIS A 138 0.06 -5.17 1.36
C HIS A 138 -0.27 -5.68 2.75
N ASP A 139 -0.14 -6.99 2.99
CA ASP A 139 -0.32 -7.58 4.32
C ASP A 139 1.00 -7.55 5.11
N CYS A 140 0.92 -7.90 6.38
CA CYS A 140 2.01 -7.97 7.33
C CYS A 140 2.47 -9.43 7.53
N PRO A 141 3.77 -9.73 7.55
CA PRO A 141 4.26 -11.08 7.89
C PRO A 141 3.72 -11.57 9.23
N SER A 142 3.55 -12.90 9.39
CA SER A 142 3.34 -13.47 10.71
C SER A 142 4.54 -13.18 11.62
N LEU A 143 4.34 -13.26 12.93
CA LEU A 143 5.35 -12.96 13.96
C LEU A 143 5.67 -11.46 14.16
N VAL A 144 5.11 -10.56 13.39
CA VAL A 144 5.11 -9.13 13.75
C VAL A 144 4.04 -8.89 14.79
N ASP A 145 4.41 -8.16 15.85
CA ASP A 145 3.47 -7.78 16.91
C ASP A 145 2.62 -6.59 16.47
N ILE A 146 1.53 -6.90 15.77
CA ILE A 146 0.56 -5.91 15.30
C ILE A 146 -0.28 -5.46 16.51
N PRO A 147 -0.46 -4.15 16.73
CA PRO A 147 -1.28 -3.66 17.84
C PRO A 147 -2.69 -4.27 17.85
N PRO A 148 -3.20 -4.73 19.01
CA PRO A 148 -4.52 -5.35 19.10
C PRO A 148 -5.67 -4.52 18.52
N GLN A 149 -5.53 -3.19 18.51
CA GLN A 149 -6.50 -2.25 17.94
C GLN A 149 -6.62 -2.35 16.41
N ALA A 150 -5.63 -2.94 15.74
CA ALA A 150 -5.64 -3.20 14.31
C ALA A 150 -6.48 -4.43 13.93
N PHE A 151 -6.90 -5.23 14.90
CA PHE A 151 -7.73 -6.41 14.67
C PHE A 151 -9.20 -6.12 15.01
N MET A 152 -10.10 -6.67 14.19
CA MET A 152 -11.52 -6.62 14.48
C MET A 152 -11.82 -7.55 15.68
N PRO A 153 -12.49 -7.07 16.73
CA PRO A 153 -12.97 -7.94 17.79
C PRO A 153 -13.90 -9.02 17.20
N ASP A 154 -13.81 -10.23 17.73
CA ASP A 154 -14.64 -11.37 17.31
C ASP A 154 -14.55 -11.75 15.81
N ALA A 155 -13.44 -11.40 15.13
CA ALA A 155 -13.24 -11.68 13.70
C ALA A 155 -13.47 -13.17 13.35
N GLU A 156 -12.99 -14.10 14.16
CA GLU A 156 -13.17 -15.53 13.96
C GLU A 156 -14.66 -15.94 14.04
N TYR A 157 -15.43 -15.35 14.95
CA TYR A 157 -16.88 -15.58 15.04
C TYR A 157 -17.63 -14.97 13.84
N ILE A 158 -17.20 -13.81 13.35
CA ILE A 158 -17.85 -13.08 12.24
C ILE A 158 -17.53 -13.74 10.89
N PHE A 159 -16.26 -14.03 10.63
CA PHE A 159 -15.77 -14.47 9.32
C PHE A 159 -15.56 -15.99 9.22
N GLY A 160 -15.44 -16.67 10.36
CA GLY A 160 -15.26 -18.10 10.48
C GLY A 160 -13.80 -18.57 10.55
N GLU A 161 -13.55 -19.60 11.37
CA GLU A 161 -12.24 -20.16 11.65
C GLU A 161 -11.43 -20.49 10.38
N LYS A 162 -12.08 -21.05 9.36
CA LYS A 162 -11.43 -21.42 8.10
C LYS A 162 -10.79 -20.23 7.38
N ILE A 163 -11.48 -19.10 7.37
CA ILE A 163 -11.00 -17.87 6.68
C ILE A 163 -9.87 -17.25 7.50
N MET A 164 -10.02 -17.20 8.81
CA MET A 164 -8.98 -16.68 9.70
C MET A 164 -7.71 -17.53 9.63
N HIS A 165 -7.85 -18.86 9.56
CA HIS A 165 -6.72 -19.75 9.32
C HIS A 165 -6.04 -19.47 7.97
N ARG A 166 -6.79 -19.23 6.93
CA ARG A 166 -6.25 -18.86 5.61
C ARG A 166 -5.50 -17.53 5.62
N ALA A 167 -6.02 -16.53 6.32
CA ALA A 167 -5.32 -15.27 6.54
C ALA A 167 -3.99 -15.48 7.29
N SER A 168 -3.97 -16.34 8.30
CA SER A 168 -2.74 -16.72 8.98
C SER A 168 -1.75 -17.41 8.03
N GLN A 169 -2.19 -18.35 7.20
CA GLN A 169 -1.33 -19.02 6.21
C GLN A 169 -0.73 -18.04 5.19
N HIS A 170 -1.51 -17.08 4.71
CA HIS A 170 -1.01 -16.02 3.83
C HIS A 170 0.15 -15.25 4.49
N ARG A 171 -0.03 -14.86 5.75
CA ARG A 171 1.00 -14.16 6.52
C ARG A 171 2.23 -15.02 6.81
N ASP A 172 2.06 -16.34 6.95
CA ASP A 172 3.19 -17.29 7.09
C ASP A 172 4.00 -17.40 5.80
N VAL A 173 3.34 -17.40 4.64
CA VAL A 173 4.02 -17.34 3.34
C VAL A 173 4.77 -16.03 3.21
N LEU A 174 4.14 -14.91 3.58
CA LEU A 174 4.78 -13.59 3.53
C LEU A 174 5.99 -13.51 4.47
N ALA A 175 5.95 -14.16 5.65
CA ALA A 175 7.10 -14.27 6.54
C ALA A 175 8.26 -15.06 5.90
N SER A 176 7.95 -16.14 5.19
CA SER A 176 8.96 -16.91 4.44
C SER A 176 9.59 -16.08 3.33
N VAL A 177 8.78 -15.31 2.57
CA VAL A 177 9.26 -14.36 1.56
C VAL A 177 10.14 -13.28 2.20
N THR A 178 9.74 -12.73 3.34
CA THR A 178 10.52 -11.72 4.06
C THR A 178 11.88 -12.24 4.50
N ASN A 179 11.96 -13.51 4.92
CA ASN A 179 13.24 -14.19 5.21
C ASN A 179 14.15 -14.25 3.97
N VAL A 180 13.61 -14.52 2.78
CA VAL A 180 14.38 -14.60 1.53
C VAL A 180 14.81 -13.21 1.07
N VAL A 181 13.90 -12.23 1.14
CA VAL A 181 14.15 -10.84 0.71
C VAL A 181 15.13 -10.13 1.66
N ASN A 182 15.11 -10.49 2.94
CA ASN A 182 16.01 -9.97 3.98
C ASN A 182 16.05 -8.42 4.04
N PRO A 183 14.87 -7.73 4.10
CA PRO A 183 14.84 -6.28 4.05
C PRO A 183 15.28 -5.64 5.37
N GLN A 184 15.88 -4.46 5.31
CA GLN A 184 16.10 -3.63 6.50
C GLN A 184 14.84 -2.89 6.93
N LEU A 185 13.97 -2.55 5.95
CA LEU A 185 12.72 -1.83 6.17
C LEU A 185 11.58 -2.51 5.43
N LEU A 186 10.48 -2.81 6.12
CA LEU A 186 9.25 -3.34 5.57
C LEU A 186 8.09 -2.37 5.84
N ILE A 187 7.34 -2.00 4.80
CA ILE A 187 6.19 -1.11 4.92
C ILE A 187 4.96 -1.80 4.35
N HIS A 188 3.84 -1.77 5.10
CA HIS A 188 2.61 -2.42 4.70
C HIS A 188 1.34 -1.63 5.03
N GLY A 189 0.20 -2.01 4.45
CA GLY A 189 -1.15 -1.52 4.68
C GLY A 189 -2.06 -2.54 5.38
N HIS A 190 -3.22 -2.81 4.79
CA HIS A 190 -4.20 -3.86 5.11
C HIS A 190 -4.84 -3.78 6.50
N HIS A 191 -4.07 -3.63 7.55
CA HIS A 191 -4.58 -3.59 8.93
C HIS A 191 -5.17 -2.24 9.33
N HIS A 192 -5.15 -1.25 8.45
CA HIS A 192 -5.73 0.09 8.63
C HIS A 192 -5.22 0.84 9.87
N HIS A 193 -4.08 0.47 10.41
CA HIS A 193 -3.53 1.03 11.64
C HIS A 193 -2.06 1.42 11.46
N GLY A 194 -1.72 2.66 11.82
CA GLY A 194 -0.35 3.13 11.75
C GLY A 194 0.42 2.76 13.01
N TYR A 195 1.54 2.04 12.85
CA TYR A 195 2.42 1.62 13.94
C TYR A 195 3.85 1.36 13.45
N GLU A 196 4.76 1.22 14.37
CA GLU A 196 6.11 0.69 14.15
C GLU A 196 6.28 -0.61 14.92
N GLY A 197 6.97 -1.57 14.33
CA GLY A 197 7.27 -2.88 14.89
C GLY A 197 8.56 -3.44 14.33
N GLU A 198 8.82 -4.69 14.62
CA GLU A 198 10.01 -5.40 14.18
C GLU A 198 9.64 -6.80 13.65
N PHE A 199 10.42 -7.28 12.68
CA PHE A 199 10.40 -8.66 12.21
C PHE A 199 11.81 -9.22 12.23
N THR A 200 12.04 -10.27 13.01
CA THR A 200 13.34 -10.96 13.09
C THR A 200 13.39 -12.10 12.09
N HIS A 201 14.42 -12.13 11.29
CA HIS A 201 14.70 -13.14 10.27
C HIS A 201 16.18 -13.59 10.31
N ASP A 202 16.55 -14.56 9.49
CA ASP A 202 17.89 -15.17 9.52
C ASP A 202 19.03 -14.15 9.25
N GLY A 203 18.75 -13.12 8.46
CA GLY A 203 19.72 -12.05 8.14
C GLY A 203 19.78 -10.91 9.15
N GLY A 204 18.87 -10.84 10.12
CA GLY A 204 18.82 -9.76 11.11
C GLY A 204 17.40 -9.38 11.55
N THR A 205 17.17 -8.10 11.71
CA THR A 205 15.86 -7.55 12.11
C THR A 205 15.47 -6.42 11.16
N SER A 206 14.28 -6.53 10.58
CA SER A 206 13.65 -5.46 9.81
C SER A 206 12.87 -4.52 10.73
N THR A 207 12.98 -3.21 10.50
CA THR A 207 11.96 -2.28 11.00
C THR A 207 10.69 -2.46 10.18
N VAL A 208 9.55 -2.59 10.84
CA VAL A 208 8.23 -2.75 10.20
C VAL A 208 7.39 -1.50 10.44
N ILE A 209 6.84 -0.94 9.36
CA ILE A 209 5.93 0.22 9.41
C ILE A 209 4.56 -0.21 8.87
N GLY A 210 3.58 -0.29 9.76
CA GLY A 210 2.18 -0.40 9.38
C GLY A 210 1.62 0.98 9.04
N LEU A 211 0.82 1.08 7.97
CA LEU A 211 0.13 2.31 7.58
C LEU A 211 -1.38 2.20 7.79
N GLY A 212 -1.98 3.28 8.23
CA GLY A 212 -3.43 3.42 8.29
C GLY A 212 -4.04 3.51 6.89
N LYS A 213 -5.35 3.30 6.79
CA LYS A 213 -6.09 3.57 5.55
C LYS A 213 -6.29 5.08 5.36
N GLU A 214 -6.82 5.42 4.21
CA GLU A 214 -7.19 6.79 3.84
C GLU A 214 -7.97 7.49 4.97
N MET A 215 -7.67 8.75 5.21
CA MET A 215 -8.24 9.61 6.27
C MET A 215 -7.92 9.18 7.73
N ASN A 216 -7.19 8.12 7.95
CA ASN A 216 -6.70 7.76 9.28
C ASN A 216 -5.39 8.47 9.60
N ARG A 217 -5.08 8.58 10.89
CA ARG A 217 -3.73 8.99 11.32
C ARG A 217 -2.72 7.95 10.88
N ASN A 218 -1.49 8.41 10.60
CA ASN A 218 -0.39 7.54 10.17
C ASN A 218 -0.71 6.71 8.91
N SER A 219 -1.52 7.27 8.02
CA SER A 219 -1.87 6.66 6.72
C SER A 219 -0.81 6.89 5.64
N ALA A 220 0.23 7.65 5.95
CA ALA A 220 1.40 7.82 5.09
C ALA A 220 2.65 8.07 5.90
N CYS A 221 3.80 7.66 5.37
CA CYS A 221 5.12 7.98 5.91
C CYS A 221 6.07 8.45 4.80
N VAL A 222 7.03 9.28 5.16
CA VAL A 222 8.18 9.61 4.31
C VAL A 222 9.34 8.75 4.75
N ILE A 223 10.02 8.12 3.80
CA ILE A 223 11.28 7.41 4.02
C ILE A 223 12.40 8.12 3.25
N ASP A 224 13.59 8.15 3.82
CA ASP A 224 14.81 8.59 3.14
C ASP A 224 15.62 7.35 2.73
N THR A 225 15.92 7.22 1.43
CA THR A 225 16.66 6.06 0.92
C THR A 225 18.13 6.08 1.31
N GLU A 226 18.67 7.23 1.75
CA GLU A 226 20.09 7.36 2.10
C GLU A 226 20.41 6.65 3.43
N ASP A 227 19.55 6.80 4.43
CA ASP A 227 19.77 6.28 5.77
C ASP A 227 18.63 5.44 6.34
N LEU A 228 17.58 5.21 5.55
CA LEU A 228 16.34 4.52 5.90
C LEU A 228 15.55 5.17 7.05
N SER A 229 15.89 6.42 7.38
CA SER A 229 15.10 7.18 8.34
C SER A 229 13.68 7.39 7.80
N HIS A 230 12.70 7.36 8.70
CA HIS A 230 11.31 7.49 8.35
C HIS A 230 10.55 8.36 9.34
N SER A 231 9.42 8.90 8.88
CA SER A 231 8.50 9.64 9.73
C SER A 231 7.09 9.63 9.16
N PHE A 232 6.11 9.44 10.04
CA PHE A 232 4.72 9.57 9.62
C PHE A 232 4.40 11.00 9.21
N VAL A 233 3.62 11.13 8.14
CA VAL A 233 3.10 12.44 7.72
C VAL A 233 2.11 12.94 8.75
N GLN A 234 2.31 14.17 9.22
CA GLN A 234 1.43 14.77 10.22
C GLN A 234 0.01 14.90 9.69
N TRP A 235 -0.96 14.40 10.46
CA TRP A 235 -2.38 14.40 10.09
C TRP A 235 -2.90 15.80 9.72
N GLU A 236 -2.44 16.82 10.43
CA GLU A 236 -2.80 18.22 10.16
C GLU A 236 -2.44 18.65 8.75
N SER A 237 -1.29 18.18 8.23
CA SER A 237 -0.86 18.44 6.85
C SER A 237 -1.77 17.77 5.84
N VAL A 238 -2.18 16.52 6.08
CA VAL A 238 -3.13 15.77 5.24
C VAL A 238 -4.50 16.44 5.25
N ALA A 239 -5.03 16.75 6.44
CA ALA A 239 -6.33 17.39 6.61
C ALA A 239 -6.37 18.79 5.98
N LEU A 240 -5.28 19.55 6.06
CA LEU A 240 -5.17 20.86 5.42
C LEU A 240 -5.16 20.74 3.90
N ALA A 241 -4.42 19.79 3.33
CA ALA A 241 -4.39 19.54 1.89
C ALA A 241 -5.78 19.16 1.37
N GLN A 242 -6.50 18.30 2.08
CA GLN A 242 -7.87 17.89 1.75
C GLN A 242 -8.84 19.08 1.75
N ARG A 243 -8.78 19.95 2.77
CA ARG A 243 -9.63 21.16 2.84
C ARG A 243 -9.35 22.12 1.68
N GLN A 244 -8.09 22.34 1.33
CA GLN A 244 -7.70 23.20 0.21
C GLN A 244 -8.18 22.63 -1.13
N SER A 245 -8.03 21.32 -1.33
CA SER A 245 -8.49 20.61 -2.52
C SER A 245 -10.02 20.69 -2.67
N VAL A 246 -10.79 20.49 -1.60
CA VAL A 246 -12.25 20.66 -1.60
C VAL A 246 -12.64 22.09 -1.97
N ALA A 247 -12.01 23.10 -1.36
CA ALA A 247 -12.29 24.51 -1.66
C ALA A 247 -12.00 24.87 -3.13
N GLN A 248 -10.90 24.37 -3.71
CA GLN A 248 -10.58 24.58 -5.12
C GLN A 248 -11.61 23.91 -6.04
N ARG A 249 -12.09 22.70 -5.73
CA ARG A 249 -13.13 22.01 -6.51
C ARG A 249 -14.46 22.77 -6.49
N PHE A 250 -14.84 23.34 -5.36
CA PHE A 250 -16.04 24.18 -5.27
C PHE A 250 -15.90 25.46 -6.09
N ASN A 251 -14.74 26.13 -6.08
CA ASN A 251 -14.51 27.34 -6.85
C ASN A 251 -14.48 27.10 -8.36
N LEU A 252 -13.94 25.96 -8.83
CA LEU A 252 -13.97 25.57 -10.25
C LEU A 252 -15.40 25.32 -10.75
N ASN A 253 -16.27 24.76 -9.90
CA ASN A 253 -17.69 24.55 -10.25
C ASN A 253 -18.52 25.84 -10.29
N HIS A 254 -18.11 26.89 -9.58
CA HIS A 254 -18.77 28.20 -9.64
C HIS A 254 -18.33 29.04 -10.82
N ASN A 255 -17.07 28.92 -11.28
CA ASN A 255 -16.56 29.70 -12.41
C ASN A 255 -16.98 29.15 -13.79
N ASN A 256 -17.54 27.94 -13.86
CA ASN A 256 -18.04 27.34 -15.10
C ASN A 256 -19.58 27.52 -15.28
N ARG A 257 -20.21 28.42 -14.55
CA ARG A 257 -21.65 28.74 -14.66
C ARG A 257 -21.89 30.18 -15.14
N TRP A 258 -21.17 30.61 -16.17
CA TRP A 258 -21.51 31.83 -16.94
C TRP A 258 -21.26 31.62 -18.42
#